data_1b101fb1430755a05fad6a15b323878d
#
_entry.id   1b101fb1430755a05fad6a15b323878d
#
_cell.length_a   1.000
_cell.length_b   1.000
_cell.length_c   1.000
_cell.angle_alpha   90.00
_cell.angle_beta   90.00
_cell.angle_gamma   90.00
#
_symmetry.space_group_name_H-M   'P 1'
#
loop_
_entity.id
_entity.type
_entity.pdbx_description
1 polymer ?
#
loop_
_entity_poly.entity_id
_entity_poly.type
_entity_poly.pdbx_seq_one_letter_code
_entity_poly.pdbx_strand_id
1 'polypeptide(L)'
;MTAEKEPRTFTGAVGVADRRLALVSDDPRRIEAFRREHPGVREIDGTGKVLMPGLINTHCHVAMTLQRGYADDIALMKWLHEYIWPFEAQQTPDEIVLGAEMGIVEMLLGGVTTFVDMYWHENRIAEAVRRLGIRAMLGASYLDTSWEAFADDVERM
;
A
#
# COMPACT_ATOMS: atom_id res chain seq x y z
N MET A 1 -22.57 8.74 21.08
CA MET A 1 -22.84 8.56 19.64
C MET A 1 -22.57 9.91 18.98
N THR A 2 -21.40 10.10 18.40
CA THR A 2 -21.11 11.26 17.55
C THR A 2 -21.77 10.99 16.21
N ALA A 3 -22.72 11.86 15.83
CA ALA A 3 -23.32 11.79 14.50
C ALA A 3 -22.18 11.88 13.47
N GLU A 4 -21.98 10.83 12.68
CA GLU A 4 -21.11 10.89 11.50
C GLU A 4 -21.66 11.98 10.60
N LYS A 5 -20.87 13.04 10.42
CA LYS A 5 -21.21 14.06 9.44
C LYS A 5 -21.10 13.42 8.07
N GLU A 6 -22.16 13.56 7.28
CA GLU A 6 -22.13 13.10 5.89
C GLU A 6 -20.89 13.64 5.15
N PRO A 7 -20.24 12.83 4.33
CA PRO A 7 -19.09 13.28 3.56
C PRO A 7 -19.51 14.44 2.63
N ARG A 8 -18.80 15.55 2.72
CA ARG A 8 -19.05 16.71 1.85
C ARG A 8 -17.79 17.10 1.10
N THR A 9 -17.96 17.56 -0.10
CA THR A 9 -16.92 18.26 -0.86
C THR A 9 -17.06 19.78 -0.68
N PHE A 10 -15.95 20.49 -0.59
CA PHE A 10 -15.92 21.94 -0.52
C PHE A 10 -14.62 22.47 -1.10
N THR A 11 -14.61 23.73 -1.54
CA THR A 11 -13.39 24.43 -1.94
C THR A 11 -12.77 25.06 -0.71
N GLY A 12 -11.51 24.76 -0.43
CA GLY A 12 -10.83 25.26 0.77
C GLY A 12 -9.37 24.84 0.81
N ALA A 13 -8.79 24.85 1.99
CA ALA A 13 -7.41 24.46 2.21
C ALA A 13 -7.30 23.34 3.26
N VAL A 14 -6.26 22.52 3.08
CA VAL A 14 -5.81 21.52 4.04
C VAL A 14 -4.39 21.86 4.46
N GLY A 15 -4.15 22.01 5.77
CA GLY A 15 -2.84 22.18 6.36
C GLY A 15 -2.40 20.93 7.08
N VAL A 16 -1.13 20.55 6.90
CA VAL A 16 -0.51 19.40 7.55
C VAL A 16 0.62 19.90 8.44
N ALA A 17 0.61 19.53 9.71
CA ALA A 17 1.68 19.72 10.65
C ALA A 17 1.93 18.41 11.41
N ASP A 18 3.17 18.06 11.67
CA ASP A 18 3.55 16.87 12.43
C ASP A 18 2.89 15.57 11.93
N ARG A 19 2.79 15.42 10.60
CA ARG A 19 2.15 14.28 9.92
C ARG A 19 0.65 14.13 10.19
N ARG A 20 -0.02 15.19 10.64
CA ARG A 20 -1.45 15.22 10.95
C ARG A 20 -2.14 16.35 10.19
N LEU A 21 -3.42 16.17 9.91
CA LEU A 21 -4.26 17.24 9.41
C LEU A 21 -4.49 18.24 10.53
N ALA A 22 -3.83 19.39 10.47
CA ALA A 22 -3.95 20.46 11.44
C ALA A 22 -5.00 21.50 11.03
N LEU A 23 -5.27 21.62 9.73
CA LEU A 23 -6.31 22.48 9.18
C LEU A 23 -7.09 21.74 8.10
N VAL A 24 -8.40 21.82 8.14
CA VAL A 24 -9.32 21.52 7.02
C VAL A 24 -10.39 22.61 7.05
N SER A 25 -10.36 23.57 6.13
CA SER A 25 -11.22 24.76 6.22
C SER A 25 -11.47 25.42 4.87
N ASP A 26 -12.67 25.98 4.74
CA ASP A 26 -13.10 26.90 3.71
C ASP A 26 -13.12 28.38 4.19
N ASP A 27 -12.83 28.62 5.47
CA ASP A 27 -12.75 29.98 6.04
C ASP A 27 -11.38 30.62 5.78
N PRO A 28 -11.32 31.73 5.00
CA PRO A 28 -10.06 32.41 4.71
C PRO A 28 -9.30 32.89 5.95
N ARG A 29 -10.02 33.23 7.03
CA ARG A 29 -9.40 33.72 8.27
C ARG A 29 -8.64 32.59 8.98
N ARG A 30 -9.20 31.39 8.98
CA ARG A 30 -8.54 30.22 9.56
C ARG A 30 -7.31 29.79 8.73
N ILE A 31 -7.42 29.88 7.41
CA ILE A 31 -6.31 29.57 6.50
C ILE A 31 -5.16 30.57 6.73
N GLU A 32 -5.46 31.86 6.82
CA GLU A 32 -4.46 32.88 7.06
C GLU A 32 -3.85 32.81 8.48
N ALA A 33 -4.64 32.44 9.49
CA ALA A 33 -4.11 32.17 10.83
C ALA A 33 -3.11 31.01 10.80
N PHE A 34 -3.44 29.92 10.12
CA PHE A 34 -2.55 28.76 9.98
C PHE A 34 -1.23 29.14 9.29
N ARG A 35 -1.26 29.97 8.25
CA ARG A 35 -0.05 30.47 7.59
C ARG A 35 0.85 31.26 8.53
N ARG A 36 0.27 32.12 9.36
CA ARG A 36 1.03 32.91 10.36
C ARG A 36 1.64 32.06 11.45
N GLU A 37 0.93 31.02 11.89
CA GLU A 37 1.40 30.09 12.93
C GLU A 37 2.49 29.15 12.41
N HIS A 38 2.56 28.94 11.09
CA HIS A 38 3.52 28.04 10.44
C HIS A 38 4.35 28.78 9.37
N PRO A 39 5.20 29.75 9.78
CA PRO A 39 6.02 30.50 8.83
C PRO A 39 6.97 29.55 8.09
N GLY A 40 6.98 29.63 6.76
CA GLY A 40 7.79 28.75 5.91
C GLY A 40 7.10 27.44 5.52
N VAL A 41 5.81 27.27 5.80
CA VAL A 41 5.03 26.15 5.29
C VAL A 41 5.11 26.12 3.75
N ARG A 42 5.36 24.94 3.18
CA ARG A 42 5.31 24.74 1.73
C ARG A 42 3.85 24.77 1.27
N GLU A 43 3.50 25.69 0.41
CA GLU A 43 2.18 25.74 -0.21
C GLU A 43 2.18 25.01 -1.56
N ILE A 44 1.12 24.25 -1.80
CA ILE A 44 0.86 23.57 -3.06
C ILE A 44 -0.45 24.12 -3.63
N ASP A 45 -0.41 24.69 -4.83
CA ASP A 45 -1.61 25.11 -5.53
C ASP A 45 -2.44 23.90 -5.96
N GLY A 46 -3.61 23.78 -5.36
CA GLY A 46 -4.60 22.74 -5.65
C GLY A 46 -5.73 23.20 -6.58
N THR A 47 -5.61 24.37 -7.22
CA THR A 47 -6.64 24.90 -8.14
C THR A 47 -6.98 23.88 -9.24
N GLY A 48 -8.26 23.57 -9.40
CA GLY A 48 -8.75 22.57 -10.36
C GLY A 48 -8.46 21.12 -9.99
N LYS A 49 -8.00 20.85 -8.76
CA LYS A 49 -7.69 19.50 -8.25
C LYS A 49 -8.60 19.12 -7.10
N VAL A 50 -8.71 17.83 -6.87
CA VAL A 50 -9.41 17.27 -5.70
C VAL A 50 -8.37 16.67 -4.77
N LEU A 51 -8.37 17.10 -3.49
CA LEU A 51 -7.62 16.45 -2.44
C LEU A 51 -8.53 15.45 -1.73
N MET A 52 -8.09 14.22 -1.65
CA MET A 52 -8.81 13.11 -1.02
C MET A 52 -7.84 12.26 -0.20
N PRO A 53 -8.34 11.44 0.75
CA PRO A 53 -7.51 10.40 1.37
C PRO A 53 -6.89 9.50 0.32
N GLY A 54 -5.67 9.03 0.58
CA GLY A 54 -5.02 8.06 -0.29
C GLY A 54 -5.83 6.77 -0.39
N LEU A 55 -5.77 6.13 -1.55
CA LEU A 55 -6.45 4.86 -1.79
C LEU A 55 -5.85 3.75 -0.91
N ILE A 56 -6.68 2.78 -0.58
CA ILE A 56 -6.28 1.58 0.18
C ILE A 56 -6.52 0.37 -0.72
N ASN A 57 -5.46 -0.37 -1.02
CA ASN A 57 -5.55 -1.66 -1.67
C ASN A 57 -5.74 -2.74 -0.60
N THR A 58 -6.92 -3.33 -0.54
CA THR A 58 -7.29 -4.28 0.52
C THR A 58 -6.96 -5.74 0.19
N HIS A 59 -6.42 -6.00 -0.99
CA HIS A 59 -5.99 -7.35 -1.40
C HIS A 59 -4.96 -7.26 -2.51
N CYS A 60 -3.76 -7.78 -2.26
CA CYS A 60 -2.75 -8.00 -3.30
C CYS A 60 -1.77 -9.12 -2.90
N HIS A 61 -0.93 -9.48 -3.86
CA HIS A 61 0.27 -10.27 -3.72
C HIS A 61 1.37 -9.46 -4.38
N VAL A 62 1.89 -8.47 -3.65
CA VAL A 62 2.65 -7.36 -4.24
C VAL A 62 3.89 -7.81 -5.01
N ALA A 63 4.55 -8.86 -4.55
CA ALA A 63 5.73 -9.42 -5.21
C ALA A 63 5.41 -10.03 -6.59
N MET A 64 4.16 -10.47 -6.83
CA MET A 64 3.71 -11.02 -8.11
C MET A 64 3.69 -10.00 -9.26
N THR A 65 4.05 -8.75 -9.00
CA THR A 65 4.24 -7.75 -10.05
C THR A 65 5.20 -8.23 -11.14
N LEU A 66 6.21 -9.04 -10.82
CA LEU A 66 7.11 -9.67 -11.79
C LEU A 66 6.45 -10.76 -12.64
N GLN A 67 5.30 -11.28 -12.21
CA GLN A 67 4.56 -12.34 -12.90
C GLN A 67 3.42 -11.80 -13.77
N ARG A 68 3.33 -10.50 -13.93
CA ARG A 68 2.25 -9.84 -14.68
C ARG A 68 2.22 -10.35 -16.14
N GLY A 69 1.06 -10.85 -16.57
CA GLY A 69 0.88 -11.42 -17.91
C GLY A 69 1.45 -12.83 -18.08
N TYR A 70 1.94 -13.43 -16.99
CA TYR A 70 2.37 -14.83 -17.01
C TYR A 70 1.17 -15.74 -16.73
N ALA A 71 0.67 -16.44 -17.73
CA ALA A 71 -0.44 -17.38 -17.62
C ALA A 71 -1.82 -16.72 -17.30
N ASP A 72 -2.37 -15.98 -18.26
CA ASP A 72 -3.69 -15.38 -18.17
C ASP A 72 -4.81 -16.36 -18.64
N ASP A 73 -6.05 -16.07 -18.23
CA ASP A 73 -7.28 -16.80 -18.66
C ASP A 73 -7.30 -18.31 -18.36
N ILE A 74 -6.74 -18.72 -17.24
CA ILE A 74 -6.64 -20.11 -16.81
C ILE A 74 -7.46 -20.34 -15.54
N ALA A 75 -8.10 -21.50 -15.42
CA ALA A 75 -8.82 -21.90 -14.21
C ALA A 75 -7.88 -21.89 -12.98
N LEU A 76 -8.35 -21.37 -11.84
CA LEU A 76 -7.54 -21.08 -10.65
C LEU A 76 -6.62 -22.24 -10.24
N MET A 77 -7.15 -23.44 -10.06
CA MET A 77 -6.33 -24.57 -9.60
C MET A 77 -5.26 -24.97 -10.61
N LYS A 78 -5.58 -24.92 -11.89
CA LYS A 78 -4.60 -25.16 -12.96
C LYS A 78 -3.54 -24.08 -12.98
N TRP A 79 -3.95 -22.81 -12.85
CA TRP A 79 -3.06 -21.66 -12.78
C TRP A 79 -2.08 -21.77 -11.60
N LEU A 80 -2.57 -22.13 -10.40
CA LEU A 80 -1.71 -22.32 -9.23
C LEU A 80 -0.72 -23.49 -9.43
N HIS A 81 -1.21 -24.69 -9.78
CA HIS A 81 -0.38 -25.89 -9.80
C HIS A 81 0.60 -25.97 -10.96
N GLU A 82 0.21 -25.47 -12.15
CA GLU A 82 1.02 -25.62 -13.35
C GLU A 82 1.93 -24.40 -13.63
N TYR A 83 1.58 -23.22 -13.06
CA TYR A 83 2.29 -21.97 -13.38
C TYR A 83 2.83 -21.27 -12.14
N ILE A 84 1.98 -20.91 -11.17
CA ILE A 84 2.41 -20.02 -10.11
C ILE A 84 3.32 -20.71 -9.09
N TRP A 85 2.89 -21.80 -8.49
CA TRP A 85 3.71 -22.49 -7.51
C TRP A 85 5.05 -23.02 -8.07
N PRO A 86 5.12 -23.56 -9.30
CA PRO A 86 6.40 -23.89 -9.93
C PRO A 86 7.31 -22.68 -10.18
N PHE A 87 6.72 -21.51 -10.46
CA PHE A 87 7.46 -20.26 -10.61
C PHE A 87 7.97 -19.78 -9.24
N GLU A 88 7.10 -19.69 -8.25
CA GLU A 88 7.41 -19.24 -6.90
C GLU A 88 8.48 -20.11 -6.22
N ALA A 89 8.44 -21.41 -6.45
CA ALA A 89 9.45 -22.35 -5.94
C ALA A 89 10.88 -22.06 -6.44
N GLN A 90 11.03 -21.31 -7.51
CA GLN A 90 12.32 -20.94 -8.09
C GLN A 90 12.74 -19.51 -7.73
N GLN A 91 11.83 -18.70 -7.17
CA GLN A 91 12.13 -17.32 -6.79
C GLN A 91 13.06 -17.26 -5.59
N THR A 92 14.03 -16.39 -5.67
CA THR A 92 14.86 -16.02 -4.54
C THR A 92 14.17 -14.95 -3.67
N PRO A 93 14.50 -14.85 -2.38
CA PRO A 93 13.99 -13.78 -1.54
C PRO A 93 14.28 -12.37 -2.08
N ASP A 94 15.39 -12.18 -2.77
CA ASP A 94 15.76 -10.88 -3.36
C ASP A 94 14.88 -10.53 -4.57
N GLU A 95 14.50 -11.51 -5.39
CA GLU A 95 13.55 -11.30 -6.49
C GLU A 95 12.14 -10.98 -5.97
N ILE A 96 11.71 -11.62 -4.88
CA ILE A 96 10.45 -11.31 -4.22
C ILE A 96 10.45 -9.85 -3.74
N VAL A 97 11.53 -9.40 -3.10
CA VAL A 97 11.68 -8.01 -2.67
C VAL A 97 11.64 -7.05 -3.87
N LEU A 98 12.34 -7.37 -4.95
CA LEU A 98 12.33 -6.55 -6.16
C LEU A 98 10.92 -6.41 -6.76
N GLY A 99 10.17 -7.52 -6.85
CA GLY A 99 8.77 -7.50 -7.29
C GLY A 99 7.89 -6.64 -6.38
N ALA A 100 8.08 -6.77 -5.07
CA ALA A 100 7.35 -5.96 -4.10
C ALA A 100 7.68 -4.47 -4.23
N GLU A 101 8.94 -4.10 -4.43
CA GLU A 101 9.34 -2.71 -4.66
C GLU A 101 8.69 -2.11 -5.90
N MET A 102 8.66 -2.86 -7.01
CA MET A 102 7.99 -2.42 -8.23
C MET A 102 6.50 -2.17 -7.99
N GLY A 103 5.80 -3.11 -7.36
CA GLY A 103 4.38 -2.97 -7.06
C GLY A 103 4.09 -1.82 -6.09
N ILE A 104 4.94 -1.61 -5.08
CA ILE A 104 4.81 -0.49 -4.14
C ILE A 104 5.00 0.85 -4.86
N VAL A 105 5.98 0.96 -5.75
CA VAL A 105 6.19 2.19 -6.54
C VAL A 105 4.99 2.48 -7.44
N GLU A 106 4.43 1.47 -8.11
CA GLU A 106 3.22 1.62 -8.91
C GLU A 106 2.02 2.07 -8.05
N MET A 107 1.83 1.47 -6.88
CA MET A 107 0.79 1.86 -5.93
C MET A 107 0.94 3.32 -5.50
N LEU A 108 2.14 3.76 -5.13
CA LEU A 108 2.40 5.14 -4.72
C LEU A 108 2.14 6.13 -5.85
N LEU A 109 2.58 5.82 -7.08
CA LEU A 109 2.31 6.64 -8.26
C LEU A 109 0.82 6.68 -8.62
N GLY A 110 0.07 5.62 -8.33
CA GLY A 110 -1.37 5.52 -8.50
C GLY A 110 -2.19 6.13 -7.34
N GLY A 111 -1.53 6.67 -6.31
CA GLY A 111 -2.20 7.28 -5.15
C GLY A 111 -2.65 6.30 -4.07
N VAL A 112 -2.22 5.05 -4.12
CA VAL A 112 -2.43 4.07 -3.05
C VAL A 112 -1.41 4.34 -1.95
N THR A 113 -1.88 4.48 -0.72
CA THR A 113 -1.04 4.83 0.44
C THR A 113 -0.98 3.74 1.49
N THR A 114 -1.81 2.72 1.34
CA THR A 114 -1.86 1.58 2.25
C THR A 114 -2.29 0.34 1.45
N PHE A 115 -1.70 -0.81 1.73
CA PHE A 115 -2.10 -2.07 1.12
C PHE A 115 -2.13 -3.21 2.13
N VAL A 116 -2.88 -4.25 1.79
CA VAL A 116 -2.92 -5.53 2.51
C VAL A 116 -2.31 -6.57 1.60
N ASP A 117 -1.26 -7.20 2.05
CA ASP A 117 -0.54 -8.25 1.32
C ASP A 117 -0.53 -9.56 2.09
N MET A 118 -0.38 -10.62 1.36
CA MET A 118 -0.12 -11.96 1.88
C MET A 118 0.72 -12.70 0.85
N TYR A 119 1.99 -12.98 1.22
CA TYR A 119 2.94 -13.63 0.32
C TYR A 119 4.07 -14.33 1.09
N TRP A 120 5.07 -14.80 0.37
CA TRP A 120 6.30 -15.38 0.93
C TRP A 120 7.26 -14.28 1.37
N HIS A 121 8.06 -14.55 2.39
CA HIS A 121 9.11 -13.66 2.89
C HIS A 121 8.61 -12.24 3.24
N GLU A 122 7.47 -12.14 3.90
CA GLU A 122 6.85 -10.87 4.28
C GLU A 122 7.74 -10.01 5.19
N ASN A 123 8.61 -10.61 5.98
CA ASN A 123 9.64 -9.91 6.76
C ASN A 123 10.58 -9.09 5.86
N ARG A 124 10.96 -9.62 4.69
CA ARG A 124 11.78 -8.92 3.69
C ARG A 124 10.98 -7.83 2.96
N ILE A 125 9.72 -8.12 2.63
CA ILE A 125 8.80 -7.14 2.06
C ILE A 125 8.59 -5.97 3.04
N ALA A 126 8.51 -6.22 4.34
CA ALA A 126 8.40 -5.19 5.37
C ALA A 126 9.58 -4.19 5.37
N GLU A 127 10.78 -4.63 5.00
CA GLU A 127 11.93 -3.74 4.83
C GLU A 127 11.74 -2.79 3.63
N ALA A 128 11.23 -3.29 2.50
CA ALA A 128 10.88 -2.49 1.32
C ALA A 128 9.77 -1.48 1.64
N VAL A 129 8.71 -1.92 2.34
CA VAL A 129 7.61 -1.07 2.81
C VAL A 129 8.14 0.11 3.64
N ARG A 130 9.04 -0.17 4.58
CA ARG A 130 9.65 0.85 5.45
C ARG A 130 10.54 1.83 4.68
N ARG A 131 11.34 1.32 3.72
CA ARG A 131 12.24 2.12 2.90
C ARG A 131 11.47 3.03 1.94
N LEU A 132 10.41 2.54 1.31
CA LEU A 132 9.60 3.29 0.35
C LEU A 132 8.54 4.17 1.00
N GLY A 133 8.23 3.96 2.29
CA GLY A 133 7.37 4.83 3.08
C GLY A 133 5.88 4.66 2.86
N ILE A 134 5.43 3.55 2.29
CA ILE A 134 4.02 3.16 2.23
C ILE A 134 3.60 2.47 3.53
N ARG A 135 2.30 2.39 3.81
CA ARG A 135 1.76 1.58 4.92
C ARG A 135 1.30 0.23 4.40
N ALA A 136 1.50 -0.81 5.19
CA ALA A 136 1.05 -2.15 4.84
C ALA A 136 0.54 -2.93 6.06
N MET A 137 -0.36 -3.86 5.79
CA MET A 137 -0.66 -5.01 6.64
C MET A 137 -0.14 -6.23 5.91
N LEU A 138 0.84 -6.91 6.49
CA LEU A 138 1.54 -8.02 5.88
C LEU A 138 1.16 -9.30 6.60
N GLY A 139 0.65 -10.28 5.87
CA GLY A 139 0.22 -11.57 6.36
C GLY A 139 1.09 -12.69 5.81
N ALA A 140 1.76 -13.44 6.69
CA ALA A 140 2.52 -14.60 6.28
C ALA A 140 1.60 -15.68 5.68
N SER A 141 2.04 -16.28 4.58
CA SER A 141 1.33 -17.40 3.96
C SER A 141 1.75 -18.71 4.60
N TYR A 142 0.77 -19.55 4.90
CA TYR A 142 0.97 -20.92 5.33
C TYR A 142 0.18 -21.84 4.38
N LEU A 143 0.87 -22.79 3.78
CA LEU A 143 0.25 -23.86 3.01
C LEU A 143 0.31 -25.14 3.84
N ASP A 144 -0.80 -25.42 4.54
CA ASP A 144 -0.91 -26.62 5.36
C ASP A 144 -1.22 -27.85 4.48
N THR A 145 -0.18 -28.41 3.91
CA THR A 145 -0.26 -29.69 3.17
C THR A 145 0.23 -30.88 4.01
N SER A 146 1.09 -30.61 5.01
CA SER A 146 1.58 -31.55 6.01
C SER A 146 2.26 -30.76 7.15
N TRP A 147 2.51 -31.45 8.30
CA TRP A 147 3.22 -30.80 9.40
C TRP A 147 4.66 -30.40 9.01
N GLU A 148 5.31 -31.21 8.20
CA GLU A 148 6.65 -30.93 7.68
C GLU A 148 6.64 -29.69 6.78
N ALA A 149 5.67 -29.57 5.87
CA ALA A 149 5.51 -28.39 5.01
C ALA A 149 5.25 -27.12 5.83
N PHE A 150 4.46 -27.22 6.90
CA PHE A 150 4.22 -26.10 7.82
C PHE A 150 5.51 -25.64 8.51
N ALA A 151 6.35 -26.59 8.97
CA ALA A 151 7.63 -26.27 9.60
C ALA A 151 8.57 -25.53 8.62
N ASP A 152 8.65 -26.02 7.38
CA ASP A 152 9.43 -25.38 6.32
C ASP A 152 8.93 -23.95 5.99
N ASP A 153 7.62 -23.73 5.99
CA ASP A 153 7.00 -22.41 5.76
C ASP A 153 7.31 -21.43 6.90
N VAL A 154 7.36 -21.91 8.16
CA VAL A 154 7.76 -21.10 9.32
C VAL A 154 9.21 -20.63 9.19
N GLU A 155 10.11 -21.45 8.65
CA GLU A 155 11.51 -21.08 8.45
C GLU A 155 11.70 -20.05 7.32
N ARG A 156 10.77 -19.98 6.38
CA ARG A 156 10.78 -19.00 5.25
C ARG A 156 10.24 -17.63 5.61
N MET A 157 9.65 -17.47 6.80
CA MET A 157 9.11 -16.22 7.32
C MET A 157 10.16 -15.36 7.99
#